data_ebf4a0485874a3d674ac43d3c097993a
#
_entry.id   ebf4a0485874a3d674ac43d3c097993a
#
_cell.length_a   1.000
_cell.length_b   1.000
_cell.length_c   1.000
_cell.angle_alpha   90.00
_cell.angle_beta   90.00
_cell.angle_gamma   90.00
#
_symmetry.space_group_name_H-M   'P 1'
#
loop_
_entity.id
_entity.type
_entity.pdbx_description
1 polymer ?
#
loop_
_entity_poly.entity_id
_entity_poly.type
_entity_poly.pdbx_seq_one_letter_code
_entity_poly.pdbx_strand_id
1 'polypeptide(L)'
;VLKLYYTRNSYKVTYKYEGTTPNGASALPTEKTYKYGASVTVAEDATAPGYKFSGWDHEDFTMPAENVVIKGSFEARNDTKYRVEHYLENLDDDGFTLEEGKDYTAITDTKVTAEPKEYPGFTFDSTVVGTKTEGTVTGDGQLVLKLYYTRNSYKVTYKYEGTTPNGA
;
A
#
# COMPACT_ATOMS: atom_id res chain seq x y z
N VAL A 1 64.78 16.77 26.98
CA VAL A 1 63.54 16.03 27.14
C VAL A 1 63.04 15.63 25.76
N LEU A 2 62.87 14.33 25.50
CA LEU A 2 62.30 13.83 24.29
C LEU A 2 60.75 13.84 24.41
N LYS A 3 60.05 14.44 23.41
CA LYS A 3 58.58 14.53 23.41
C LYS A 3 58.05 13.83 22.14
N LEU A 4 57.06 12.92 22.31
CA LEU A 4 56.37 12.26 21.23
C LEU A 4 54.92 12.79 21.19
N TYR A 5 54.47 13.15 20.00
CA TYR A 5 53.12 13.67 19.73
C TYR A 5 52.35 12.71 18.85
N TYR A 6 51.11 12.43 19.22
CA TYR A 6 50.21 11.55 18.48
C TYR A 6 48.96 12.30 18.08
N THR A 7 48.50 12.08 16.87
CA THR A 7 47.22 12.58 16.37
C THR A 7 46.16 11.48 16.42
N ARG A 8 44.91 11.87 16.58
CA ARG A 8 43.78 10.91 16.55
C ARG A 8 43.49 10.53 15.09
N ASN A 9 43.36 9.24 14.83
CA ASN A 9 42.83 8.73 13.57
C ASN A 9 41.37 9.08 13.41
N SER A 10 40.91 9.12 12.17
CA SER A 10 39.50 9.35 11.83
C SER A 10 38.90 8.09 11.19
N TYR A 11 37.64 7.85 11.50
CA TYR A 11 36.88 6.66 11.06
C TYR A 11 35.52 7.10 10.55
N LYS A 12 34.90 6.29 9.69
CA LYS A 12 33.65 6.57 9.02
C LYS A 12 32.47 5.95 9.75
N VAL A 13 31.36 6.68 9.77
CA VAL A 13 30.02 6.17 10.13
C VAL A 13 29.18 6.17 8.87
N THR A 14 28.67 5.00 8.51
CA THR A 14 27.77 4.79 7.37
C THR A 14 26.49 4.12 7.81
N TYR A 15 25.43 4.28 7.03
CA TYR A 15 24.13 3.68 7.30
C TYR A 15 23.75 2.71 6.19
N LYS A 16 23.00 1.66 6.54
CA LYS A 16 22.55 0.65 5.58
C LYS A 16 21.17 0.12 5.99
N TYR A 17 20.28 -0.04 5.02
CA TYR A 17 19.10 -0.87 5.19
C TYR A 17 19.44 -2.34 5.00
N GLU A 18 18.94 -3.20 5.88
CA GLU A 18 19.00 -4.65 5.77
C GLU A 18 17.68 -5.19 5.21
N GLY A 19 17.77 -6.24 4.39
CA GLY A 19 16.62 -6.81 3.71
C GLY A 19 16.14 -5.97 2.52
N THR A 20 14.85 -6.08 2.22
CA THR A 20 14.23 -5.33 1.12
C THR A 20 13.95 -3.91 1.55
N THR A 21 14.44 -2.93 0.77
CA THR A 21 14.11 -1.52 0.96
C THR A 21 12.77 -1.21 0.28
N PRO A 22 11.74 -0.75 1.01
CA PRO A 22 10.45 -0.42 0.43
C PRO A 22 10.50 0.77 -0.53
N ASN A 23 9.55 0.81 -1.46
CA ASN A 23 9.33 2.02 -2.26
C ASN A 23 8.92 3.19 -1.35
N GLY A 24 9.51 4.35 -1.59
CA GLY A 24 9.25 5.55 -0.78
C GLY A 24 9.96 5.56 0.58
N ALA A 25 10.89 4.64 0.84
CA ALA A 25 11.75 4.73 2.01
C ALA A 25 12.59 6.01 1.97
N SER A 26 12.76 6.65 3.12
CA SER A 26 13.64 7.83 3.23
C SER A 26 15.05 7.50 2.78
N ALA A 27 15.76 8.50 2.25
CA ALA A 27 17.16 8.32 1.88
C ALA A 27 18.03 7.96 3.09
N LEU A 28 19.04 7.14 2.89
CA LEU A 28 20.02 6.84 3.93
C LEU A 28 20.72 8.13 4.38
N PRO A 29 21.01 8.26 5.68
CA PRO A 29 21.83 9.37 6.17
C PRO A 29 23.20 9.40 5.49
N THR A 30 23.70 10.60 5.24
CA THR A 30 25.00 10.79 4.58
C THR A 30 26.14 10.27 5.47
N GLU A 31 27.11 9.59 4.84
CA GLU A 31 28.37 9.19 5.49
C GLU A 31 29.05 10.38 6.17
N LYS A 32 29.52 10.16 7.40
CA LYS A 32 30.28 11.14 8.17
C LYS A 32 31.57 10.54 8.70
N THR A 33 32.60 11.39 8.86
CA THR A 33 33.88 10.99 9.42
C THR A 33 34.08 11.66 10.77
N TYR A 34 34.50 10.87 11.75
CA TYR A 34 34.72 11.29 13.13
C TYR A 34 36.14 10.91 13.59
N LYS A 35 36.75 11.73 14.42
CA LYS A 35 38.02 11.36 15.10
C LYS A 35 37.73 10.32 16.17
N TYR A 36 38.65 9.42 16.40
CA TYR A 36 38.60 8.48 17.52
C TYR A 36 38.26 9.18 18.84
N GLY A 37 37.29 8.67 19.56
CA GLY A 37 36.83 9.22 20.83
C GLY A 37 35.88 10.42 20.71
N ALA A 38 35.47 10.83 19.50
CA ALA A 38 34.45 11.85 19.33
C ALA A 38 33.04 11.28 19.59
N SER A 39 32.13 12.11 20.11
CA SER A 39 30.70 11.74 20.25
C SER A 39 30.06 11.65 18.87
N VAL A 40 29.29 10.60 18.64
CA VAL A 40 28.48 10.35 17.45
C VAL A 40 27.02 10.32 17.86
N THR A 41 26.22 11.19 17.29
CA THR A 41 24.76 11.14 17.40
C THR A 41 24.21 10.38 16.22
N VAL A 42 23.44 9.33 16.50
CA VAL A 42 22.76 8.48 15.49
C VAL A 42 21.64 9.28 14.84
N ALA A 43 21.43 9.08 13.56
CA ALA A 43 20.36 9.74 12.81
C ALA A 43 18.98 9.33 13.33
N GLU A 44 17.98 10.20 13.09
CA GLU A 44 16.58 9.86 13.33
C GLU A 44 16.15 8.62 12.53
N ASP A 45 15.10 7.97 13.03
CA ASP A 45 14.53 6.77 12.39
C ASP A 45 14.10 7.05 10.95
N ALA A 46 14.34 6.07 10.10
CA ALA A 46 13.89 6.09 8.73
C ALA A 46 12.36 5.85 8.65
N THR A 47 11.76 6.31 7.57
CA THR A 47 10.33 6.14 7.31
C THR A 47 10.09 5.53 5.94
N ALA A 48 9.01 4.75 5.80
CA ALA A 48 8.49 4.28 4.52
C ALA A 48 6.97 4.11 4.63
N PRO A 49 6.17 4.57 3.63
CA PRO A 49 4.73 4.42 3.65
C PRO A 49 4.31 2.95 3.74
N GLY A 50 3.43 2.61 4.68
CA GLY A 50 2.96 1.24 4.89
C GLY A 50 3.94 0.31 5.58
N TYR A 51 5.04 0.81 6.09
CA TYR A 51 6.06 0.02 6.78
C TYR A 51 6.36 0.59 8.17
N LYS A 52 6.81 -0.28 9.06
CA LYS A 52 7.38 0.04 10.35
C LYS A 52 8.89 -0.11 10.27
N PHE A 53 9.62 0.91 10.68
CA PHE A 53 11.08 0.83 10.81
C PHE A 53 11.46 0.14 12.11
N SER A 54 12.50 -0.69 12.09
CA SER A 54 13.00 -1.43 13.27
C SER A 54 13.68 -0.54 14.32
N GLY A 55 14.03 0.69 13.93
CA GLY A 55 15.06 1.50 14.57
C GLY A 55 16.45 1.14 14.03
N TRP A 56 17.41 2.02 14.29
CA TRP A 56 18.81 1.74 14.03
C TRP A 56 19.38 0.80 15.11
N ASP A 57 20.32 -0.06 14.74
CA ASP A 57 20.96 -1.03 15.66
C ASP A 57 21.99 -0.42 16.62
N HIS A 58 22.16 0.90 16.58
CA HIS A 58 23.02 1.69 17.45
C HIS A 58 22.24 2.83 18.09
N GLU A 59 22.57 3.12 19.33
CA GLU A 59 22.27 4.39 19.99
C GLU A 59 23.46 5.36 19.84
N ASP A 60 23.36 6.57 20.39
CA ASP A 60 24.49 7.52 20.43
C ASP A 60 25.70 6.89 21.11
N PHE A 61 26.87 7.05 20.52
CA PHE A 61 28.10 6.37 20.97
C PHE A 61 29.34 7.23 20.84
N THR A 62 30.43 6.75 21.42
CA THR A 62 31.77 7.33 21.25
C THR A 62 32.49 6.59 20.13
N MET A 63 33.06 7.33 19.16
CA MET A 63 33.71 6.75 17.96
C MET A 63 34.83 5.79 18.33
N PRO A 64 34.72 4.49 17.99
CA PRO A 64 35.76 3.50 18.22
C PRO A 64 36.92 3.67 17.22
N ALA A 65 37.95 2.83 17.38
CA ALA A 65 39.12 2.83 16.49
C ALA A 65 38.88 1.99 15.19
N GLU A 66 37.65 2.08 14.64
CA GLU A 66 37.24 1.38 13.42
C GLU A 66 36.06 2.10 12.75
N ASN A 67 35.80 1.76 11.47
CA ASN A 67 34.61 2.24 10.78
C ASN A 67 33.35 1.54 11.34
N VAL A 68 32.25 2.30 11.48
CA VAL A 68 30.98 1.81 11.99
C VAL A 68 29.95 1.81 10.86
N VAL A 69 29.21 0.72 10.72
CA VAL A 69 28.04 0.60 9.83
C VAL A 69 26.80 0.43 10.68
N ILE A 70 25.95 1.46 10.69
CA ILE A 70 24.67 1.46 11.41
C ILE A 70 23.60 0.87 10.51
N LYS A 71 22.80 -0.06 11.03
CA LYS A 71 21.85 -0.83 10.25
C LYS A 71 20.44 -0.68 10.78
N GLY A 72 19.47 -0.79 9.88
CA GLY A 72 18.04 -0.85 10.21
C GLY A 72 17.28 -1.57 9.12
N SER A 73 16.06 -1.99 9.42
CA SER A 73 15.21 -2.73 8.49
C SER A 73 13.77 -2.26 8.55
N PHE A 74 12.98 -2.65 7.54
CA PHE A 74 11.56 -2.34 7.46
C PHE A 74 10.73 -3.62 7.53
N GLU A 75 9.60 -3.55 8.22
CA GLU A 75 8.58 -4.59 8.27
C GLU A 75 7.26 -4.04 7.71
N ALA A 76 6.61 -4.80 6.83
CA ALA A 76 5.32 -4.41 6.25
C ALA A 76 4.24 -4.33 7.34
N ARG A 77 3.46 -3.25 7.35
CA ARG A 77 2.31 -3.10 8.25
C ARG A 77 1.18 -4.02 7.81
N ASN A 78 0.40 -4.50 8.76
CA ASN A 78 -0.76 -5.37 8.52
C ASN A 78 -2.11 -4.62 8.56
N ASP A 79 -2.07 -3.31 8.70
CA ASP A 79 -3.23 -2.43 8.82
C ASP A 79 -3.31 -1.36 7.70
N THR A 80 -2.63 -1.60 6.58
CA THR A 80 -2.68 -0.69 5.43
C THR A 80 -4.03 -0.78 4.75
N LYS A 81 -4.65 0.38 4.55
CA LYS A 81 -6.02 0.49 4.02
C LYS A 81 -6.08 0.23 2.52
N TYR A 82 -7.21 -0.30 2.09
CA TYR A 82 -7.67 -0.30 0.70
C TYR A 82 -9.20 -0.22 0.69
N ARG A 83 -9.80 0.13 -0.46
CA ARG A 83 -11.22 0.32 -0.59
C ARG A 83 -11.80 -0.59 -1.67
N VAL A 84 -13.00 -1.11 -1.43
CA VAL A 84 -13.80 -1.83 -2.42
C VAL A 84 -15.07 -1.04 -2.68
N GLU A 85 -15.39 -0.83 -3.96
CA GLU A 85 -16.54 -0.07 -4.43
C GLU A 85 -17.37 -0.90 -5.40
N HIS A 86 -18.68 -0.89 -5.20
CA HIS A 86 -19.68 -1.54 -6.07
C HIS A 86 -20.53 -0.48 -6.73
N TYR A 87 -20.62 -0.53 -8.07
CA TYR A 87 -21.31 0.45 -8.90
C TYR A 87 -22.43 -0.22 -9.69
N LEU A 88 -23.64 0.33 -9.61
CA LEU A 88 -24.79 -0.14 -10.37
C LEU A 88 -25.05 0.76 -11.58
N GLU A 89 -25.37 0.13 -12.73
CA GLU A 89 -25.73 0.83 -13.96
C GLU A 89 -26.97 1.72 -13.75
N ASN A 90 -26.92 2.95 -14.23
CA ASN A 90 -28.03 3.89 -14.18
C ASN A 90 -29.19 3.44 -15.09
N LEU A 91 -30.40 3.95 -14.86
CA LEU A 91 -31.56 3.68 -15.71
C LEU A 91 -31.63 4.62 -16.92
N ASP A 92 -31.27 5.88 -16.70
CA ASP A 92 -31.56 6.97 -17.62
C ASP A 92 -30.33 7.46 -18.42
N ASP A 93 -29.16 6.89 -18.15
CA ASP A 93 -27.91 7.18 -18.87
C ASP A 93 -27.00 5.96 -18.89
N ASP A 94 -25.91 6.00 -19.67
CA ASP A 94 -24.93 4.92 -19.80
C ASP A 94 -23.88 4.90 -18.65
N GLY A 95 -24.17 5.60 -17.54
CA GLY A 95 -23.27 5.71 -16.40
C GLY A 95 -23.55 4.68 -15.30
N PHE A 96 -22.76 4.78 -14.24
CA PHE A 96 -22.86 3.94 -13.05
C PHE A 96 -22.85 4.80 -11.79
N THR A 97 -23.65 4.44 -10.82
CA THR A 97 -23.71 5.09 -9.52
C THR A 97 -23.13 4.19 -8.45
N LEU A 98 -22.33 4.77 -7.54
CA LEU A 98 -21.78 4.06 -6.38
C LEU A 98 -22.93 3.61 -5.46
N GLU A 99 -23.11 2.31 -5.33
CA GLU A 99 -24.09 1.70 -4.41
C GLU A 99 -23.47 1.47 -3.03
N GLU A 100 -22.27 0.92 -2.99
CA GLU A 100 -21.58 0.61 -1.75
C GLU A 100 -20.09 0.85 -1.89
N GLY A 101 -19.48 1.48 -0.88
CA GLY A 101 -18.04 1.62 -0.72
C GLY A 101 -17.61 1.25 0.69
N LYS A 102 -16.64 0.34 0.83
CA LYS A 102 -16.17 -0.14 2.13
C LYS A 102 -14.66 -0.18 2.19
N ASP A 103 -14.12 0.29 3.31
CA ASP A 103 -12.69 0.26 3.60
C ASP A 103 -12.33 -1.05 4.31
N TYR A 104 -11.19 -1.60 3.92
CA TYR A 104 -10.58 -2.81 4.47
C TYR A 104 -9.11 -2.53 4.80
N THR A 105 -8.48 -3.46 5.50
CA THR A 105 -7.04 -3.44 5.77
C THR A 105 -6.40 -4.75 5.35
N ALA A 106 -5.14 -4.68 4.93
CA ALA A 106 -4.32 -5.84 4.63
C ALA A 106 -2.84 -5.53 4.85
N ILE A 107 -2.00 -6.54 4.69
CA ILE A 107 -0.54 -6.38 4.74
C ILE A 107 -0.09 -5.60 3.51
N THR A 108 0.76 -4.60 3.72
CA THR A 108 1.39 -3.82 2.62
C THR A 108 2.08 -4.76 1.63
N ASP A 109 1.99 -4.42 0.34
CA ASP A 109 2.53 -5.16 -0.81
C ASP A 109 1.95 -6.57 -1.01
N THR A 110 0.85 -6.93 -0.32
CA THR A 110 0.10 -8.15 -0.62
C THR A 110 -1.00 -7.92 -1.66
N LYS A 111 -1.30 -8.96 -2.42
CA LYS A 111 -2.40 -8.96 -3.38
C LYS A 111 -3.72 -9.23 -2.66
N VAL A 112 -4.74 -8.43 -2.97
CA VAL A 112 -6.11 -8.60 -2.49
C VAL A 112 -7.08 -8.70 -3.66
N THR A 113 -8.20 -9.40 -3.44
CA THR A 113 -9.25 -9.61 -4.43
C THR A 113 -10.60 -9.23 -3.81
N ALA A 114 -11.46 -8.57 -4.58
CA ALA A 114 -12.83 -8.29 -4.21
C ALA A 114 -13.78 -9.26 -4.93
N GLU A 115 -14.68 -9.87 -4.16
CA GLU A 115 -15.69 -10.78 -4.70
C GLU A 115 -16.96 -10.01 -5.07
N PRO A 116 -17.59 -10.35 -6.21
CA PRO A 116 -18.89 -9.81 -6.59
C PRO A 116 -19.96 -10.10 -5.53
N LYS A 117 -20.87 -9.15 -5.36
CA LYS A 117 -22.09 -9.27 -4.52
C LYS A 117 -23.33 -9.50 -5.37
N GLU A 118 -24.37 -10.03 -4.74
CA GLU A 118 -25.69 -10.17 -5.35
C GLU A 118 -26.47 -8.86 -5.18
N TYR A 119 -26.92 -8.28 -6.30
CA TYR A 119 -27.85 -7.16 -6.35
C TYR A 119 -29.06 -7.54 -7.19
N PRO A 120 -30.29 -7.55 -6.64
CA PRO A 120 -31.49 -7.93 -7.39
C PRO A 120 -31.66 -7.08 -8.66
N GLY A 121 -31.81 -7.73 -9.80
CA GLY A 121 -31.95 -7.07 -11.11
C GLY A 121 -30.63 -6.65 -11.77
N PHE A 122 -29.48 -7.01 -11.21
CA PHE A 122 -28.18 -6.70 -11.77
C PHE A 122 -27.29 -7.94 -11.87
N THR A 123 -26.32 -7.89 -12.75
CA THR A 123 -25.30 -8.93 -12.92
C THR A 123 -23.92 -8.26 -12.96
N PHE A 124 -22.96 -8.81 -12.23
CA PHE A 124 -21.57 -8.35 -12.30
C PHE A 124 -21.04 -8.49 -13.74
N ASP A 125 -20.44 -7.43 -14.24
CA ASP A 125 -19.87 -7.38 -15.59
C ASP A 125 -18.40 -6.96 -15.54
N SER A 126 -17.54 -7.96 -15.69
CA SER A 126 -16.07 -7.76 -15.71
C SER A 126 -15.57 -7.00 -16.96
N THR A 127 -16.41 -6.80 -17.98
CA THR A 127 -16.02 -6.13 -19.23
C THR A 127 -16.20 -4.61 -19.18
N VAL A 128 -16.90 -4.11 -18.17
CA VAL A 128 -17.08 -2.65 -17.97
C VAL A 128 -15.72 -1.98 -17.74
N VAL A 129 -15.45 -0.93 -18.51
CA VAL A 129 -14.21 -0.16 -18.40
C VAL A 129 -14.07 0.43 -16.98
N GLY A 130 -12.93 0.20 -16.37
CA GLY A 130 -12.67 0.62 -14.99
C GLY A 130 -12.88 -0.48 -13.96
N THR A 131 -13.39 -1.66 -14.34
CA THR A 131 -13.48 -2.83 -13.46
C THR A 131 -12.08 -3.22 -13.00
N LYS A 132 -11.92 -3.35 -11.69
CA LYS A 132 -10.68 -3.77 -11.04
C LYS A 132 -11.04 -4.63 -9.83
N THR A 133 -11.02 -5.95 -10.02
CA THR A 133 -11.38 -6.92 -8.97
C THR A 133 -10.22 -7.30 -8.07
N GLU A 134 -8.98 -7.01 -8.45
CA GLU A 134 -7.80 -7.36 -7.69
C GLU A 134 -6.72 -6.26 -7.79
N GLY A 135 -5.82 -6.24 -6.82
CA GLY A 135 -4.69 -5.30 -6.82
C GLY A 135 -3.73 -5.55 -5.67
N THR A 136 -2.58 -4.90 -5.72
CA THR A 136 -1.60 -4.91 -4.62
C THR A 136 -1.84 -3.74 -3.70
N VAL A 137 -1.90 -4.00 -2.39
CA VAL A 137 -2.08 -2.97 -1.35
C VAL A 137 -0.81 -2.15 -1.24
N THR A 138 -0.84 -0.93 -1.74
CA THR A 138 0.30 0.00 -1.70
C THR A 138 0.38 0.70 -0.35
N GLY A 139 1.59 1.00 0.10
CA GLY A 139 1.84 1.58 1.44
C GLY A 139 1.16 2.94 1.69
N ASP A 140 0.77 3.66 0.63
CA ASP A 140 0.01 4.91 0.71
C ASP A 140 -1.48 4.71 1.01
N GLY A 141 -1.98 3.46 1.00
CA GLY A 141 -3.37 3.13 1.28
C GLY A 141 -4.37 3.59 0.21
N GLN A 142 -3.92 3.84 -1.03
CA GLN A 142 -4.76 4.41 -2.09
C GLN A 142 -5.36 3.35 -3.04
N LEU A 143 -5.16 2.07 -2.80
CA LEU A 143 -5.76 1.03 -3.63
C LEU A 143 -7.28 1.07 -3.54
N VAL A 144 -7.95 1.19 -4.69
CA VAL A 144 -9.41 1.04 -4.83
C VAL A 144 -9.70 -0.09 -5.81
N LEU A 145 -10.46 -1.09 -5.38
CA LEU A 145 -11.03 -2.12 -6.22
C LEU A 145 -12.46 -1.70 -6.60
N LYS A 146 -12.83 -1.89 -7.87
CA LYS A 146 -14.12 -1.44 -8.42
C LYS A 146 -14.81 -2.56 -9.17
N LEU A 147 -16.05 -2.83 -8.78
CA LEU A 147 -16.92 -3.81 -9.38
C LEU A 147 -18.14 -3.11 -9.95
N TYR A 148 -18.44 -3.40 -11.23
CA TYR A 148 -19.56 -2.81 -11.94
C TYR A 148 -20.61 -3.87 -12.25
N TYR A 149 -21.87 -3.47 -12.17
CA TYR A 149 -23.02 -4.37 -12.34
C TYR A 149 -23.99 -3.76 -13.35
N THR A 150 -24.29 -4.51 -14.41
CA THR A 150 -25.22 -4.10 -15.46
C THR A 150 -26.64 -4.57 -15.15
N ARG A 151 -27.66 -3.84 -15.63
CA ARG A 151 -29.07 -4.15 -15.44
C ARG A 151 -29.48 -5.37 -16.24
N ASN A 152 -30.18 -6.28 -15.60
CA ASN A 152 -30.81 -7.41 -16.27
C ASN A 152 -32.02 -6.95 -17.09
N SER A 153 -32.19 -7.54 -18.28
CA SER A 153 -33.37 -7.32 -19.11
C SER A 153 -34.39 -8.42 -18.92
N TYR A 154 -35.65 -8.04 -18.78
CA TYR A 154 -36.77 -8.96 -18.57
C TYR A 154 -37.81 -8.77 -19.65
N LYS A 155 -38.43 -9.88 -20.09
CA LYS A 155 -39.46 -9.88 -21.11
C LYS A 155 -40.86 -9.82 -20.44
N VAL A 156 -41.68 -8.86 -20.89
CA VAL A 156 -43.09 -8.82 -20.56
C VAL A 156 -43.89 -9.51 -21.67
N THR A 157 -44.75 -10.47 -21.33
CA THR A 157 -45.63 -11.14 -22.28
C THR A 157 -47.07 -11.01 -21.80
N TYR A 158 -47.95 -10.81 -22.78
CA TYR A 158 -49.41 -10.73 -22.53
C TYR A 158 -50.07 -12.03 -22.98
N LYS A 159 -51.03 -12.50 -22.24
CA LYS A 159 -51.88 -13.66 -22.57
C LYS A 159 -53.31 -13.30 -22.39
N TYR A 160 -54.19 -13.75 -23.26
CA TYR A 160 -55.59 -13.79 -23.00
C TYR A 160 -55.90 -14.95 -22.08
N GLU A 161 -56.75 -14.75 -21.06
CA GLU A 161 -57.28 -15.80 -20.24
C GLU A 161 -58.68 -16.17 -20.74
N GLY A 162 -58.99 -17.47 -20.80
CA GLY A 162 -60.24 -18.00 -21.31
C GLY A 162 -60.30 -18.12 -22.84
N THR A 163 -61.48 -18.06 -23.44
CA THR A 163 -61.68 -18.19 -24.89
C THR A 163 -61.39 -16.87 -25.57
N THR A 164 -60.37 -16.85 -26.46
CA THR A 164 -60.05 -15.66 -27.26
C THR A 164 -61.12 -15.49 -28.33
N PRO A 165 -61.83 -14.34 -28.44
CA PRO A 165 -62.79 -14.10 -29.53
C PRO A 165 -62.11 -14.13 -30.90
N ASN A 166 -62.84 -14.61 -31.93
CA ASN A 166 -62.37 -14.58 -33.28
C ASN A 166 -62.09 -13.10 -33.71
N GLY A 167 -60.90 -12.82 -34.20
CA GLY A 167 -60.47 -11.47 -34.63
C GLY A 167 -59.83 -10.59 -33.57
N ALA A 168 -59.44 -11.14 -32.42
CA ALA A 168 -58.65 -10.48 -31.39
C ALA A 168 -57.15 -10.61 -31.64
#